data_e807362046631c5dfe8b1a01764486e1
#
_entry.id   e807362046631c5dfe8b1a01764486e1
#
_cell.length_a   1.000
_cell.length_b   1.000
_cell.length_c   1.000
_cell.angle_alpha   90.00
_cell.angle_beta   90.00
_cell.angle_gamma   90.00
#
_symmetry.space_group_name_H-M   'P 1'
#
loop_
_entity.id
_entity.type
_entity.pdbx_description
1 polymer ?
#
loop_
_entity_poly.entity_id
_entity_poly.type
_entity_poly.pdbx_seq_one_letter_code
_entity_poly.pdbx_strand_id
1 'polypeptide(L)'
;PEVSQQVMKELKGLQDSVKEIEKLYSDYEDMMLLIEMSEEEDSEETAEEIEEELQQFEETFEELRIGTLLTGPYDRDNAIVTLHAGAGGTESCDWTGMLYRMYTRWAEKKGYSIEELDYLEGDVAGVKGVTFEVKGENAYGYLRSEKGVHRLVRISPFNSAGKRQTSFASCDVIPDIEEDIDIEINDDDLK
;
A
#
# COMPACT_ATOMS: atom_id res chain seq x y z
N PRO A 1 23.43 21.41 -3.22
CA PRO A 1 23.42 19.95 -3.02
C PRO A 1 22.00 19.38 -3.02
N GLU A 2 21.06 19.99 -2.29
CA GLU A 2 19.66 19.52 -2.16
C GLU A 2 18.89 19.49 -3.47
N VAL A 3 18.89 20.59 -4.23
CA VAL A 3 18.24 20.67 -5.55
C VAL A 3 18.77 19.60 -6.50
N SER A 4 20.05 19.26 -6.43
CA SER A 4 20.64 18.21 -7.28
C SER A 4 20.12 16.82 -6.88
N GLN A 5 19.94 16.56 -5.59
CA GLN A 5 19.39 15.29 -5.09
C GLN A 5 17.92 15.13 -5.48
N GLN A 6 17.14 16.21 -5.37
CA GLN A 6 15.73 16.22 -5.75
C GLN A 6 15.55 15.97 -7.24
N VAL A 7 16.32 16.65 -8.09
CA VAL A 7 16.30 16.42 -9.57
C VAL A 7 16.72 14.98 -9.91
N MET A 8 17.70 14.41 -9.20
CA MET A 8 18.13 13.01 -9.44
C MET A 8 17.07 12.01 -8.97
N LYS A 9 16.36 12.28 -7.87
CA LYS A 9 15.23 11.45 -7.39
C LYS A 9 14.09 11.45 -8.42
N GLU A 10 13.73 12.64 -8.92
CA GLU A 10 12.69 12.79 -9.95
C GLU A 10 13.08 12.12 -11.27
N LEU A 11 14.33 12.33 -11.73
CA LEU A 11 14.84 11.68 -12.93
C LEU A 11 14.79 10.15 -12.82
N LYS A 12 15.19 9.62 -11.66
CA LYS A 12 15.15 8.17 -11.42
C LYS A 12 13.72 7.64 -11.45
N GLY A 13 12.77 8.31 -10.78
CA GLY A 13 11.35 7.91 -10.80
C GLY A 13 10.79 7.89 -12.23
N LEU A 14 11.08 8.92 -13.04
CA LEU A 14 10.66 8.95 -14.44
C LEU A 14 11.30 7.83 -15.27
N GLN A 15 12.58 7.53 -15.04
CA GLN A 15 13.27 6.43 -15.72
C GLN A 15 12.69 5.06 -15.34
N ASP A 16 12.34 4.87 -14.06
CA ASP A 16 11.76 3.62 -13.58
C ASP A 16 10.34 3.43 -14.17
N SER A 17 9.52 4.49 -14.20
CA SER A 17 8.20 4.47 -14.86
C SER A 17 8.28 4.14 -16.37
N VAL A 18 9.25 4.71 -17.08
CA VAL A 18 9.46 4.40 -18.51
C VAL A 18 9.85 2.94 -18.69
N LYS A 19 10.76 2.41 -17.86
CA LYS A 19 11.17 1.00 -17.93
C LYS A 19 10.03 0.03 -17.64
N GLU A 20 9.15 0.35 -16.68
CA GLU A 20 7.97 -0.46 -16.39
C GLU A 20 7.03 -0.54 -17.60
N ILE A 21 6.79 0.58 -18.28
CA ILE A 21 5.97 0.63 -19.49
C ILE A 21 6.65 -0.13 -20.64
N GLU A 22 7.95 0.06 -20.85
CA GLU A 22 8.72 -0.65 -21.89
C GLU A 22 8.71 -2.17 -21.65
N LYS A 23 8.86 -2.58 -20.38
CA LYS A 23 8.77 -4.00 -20.02
C LYS A 23 7.38 -4.57 -20.31
N LEU A 24 6.31 -3.87 -19.90
CA LEU A 24 4.94 -4.32 -20.17
C LEU A 24 4.66 -4.45 -21.67
N TYR A 25 5.25 -3.57 -22.48
CA TYR A 25 5.13 -3.64 -23.94
C TYR A 25 5.88 -4.86 -24.52
N SER A 26 7.05 -5.17 -23.97
CA SER A 26 7.81 -6.38 -24.35
C SER A 26 7.06 -7.65 -23.96
N ASP A 27 6.52 -7.70 -22.71
CA ASP A 27 5.75 -8.85 -22.24
C ASP A 27 4.49 -9.07 -23.10
N TYR A 28 3.86 -7.99 -23.60
CA TYR A 28 2.73 -8.06 -24.53
C TYR A 28 3.18 -8.65 -25.91
N GLU A 29 4.30 -8.17 -26.46
CA GLU A 29 4.80 -8.66 -27.74
C GLU A 29 5.21 -10.15 -27.65
N ASP A 30 5.86 -10.56 -26.56
CA ASP A 30 6.24 -11.93 -26.31
C ASP A 30 5.01 -12.85 -26.19
N MET A 31 3.98 -12.41 -25.47
CA MET A 31 2.72 -13.15 -25.33
C MET A 31 1.98 -13.28 -26.68
N MET A 32 1.95 -12.23 -27.51
CA MET A 32 1.35 -12.29 -28.84
C MET A 32 2.08 -13.29 -29.74
N LEU A 33 3.40 -13.38 -29.61
CA LEU A 33 4.22 -14.34 -30.36
C LEU A 33 3.93 -15.79 -29.90
N LEU A 34 3.78 -16.01 -28.60
CA LEU A 34 3.41 -17.31 -28.02
C LEU A 34 2.04 -17.77 -28.51
N ILE A 35 1.05 -16.87 -28.57
CA ILE A 35 -0.28 -17.17 -29.10
C ILE A 35 -0.19 -17.59 -30.57
N GLU A 36 0.56 -16.86 -31.40
CA GLU A 36 0.75 -17.18 -32.82
C GLU A 36 1.41 -18.55 -33.02
N MET A 37 2.42 -18.88 -32.19
CA MET A 37 3.06 -20.19 -32.22
C MET A 37 2.14 -21.33 -31.75
N SER A 38 1.29 -21.07 -30.74
CA SER A 38 0.34 -22.07 -30.22
C SER A 38 -0.77 -22.44 -31.20
N GLU A 39 -1.19 -21.51 -32.06
CA GLU A 39 -2.15 -21.78 -33.13
C GLU A 39 -1.61 -22.80 -34.16
N GLU A 40 -0.28 -22.91 -34.30
CA GLU A 40 0.35 -23.87 -35.20
C GLU A 40 0.52 -25.27 -34.57
N GLU A 41 0.65 -25.37 -33.24
CA GLU A 41 1.00 -26.62 -32.54
C GLU A 41 -0.20 -27.38 -31.95
N ASP A 42 -1.37 -26.75 -31.79
CA ASP A 42 -2.61 -27.32 -31.22
C ASP A 42 -2.37 -28.14 -29.92
N SER A 43 -1.55 -27.57 -29.01
CA SER A 43 -1.12 -28.21 -27.77
C SER A 43 -1.89 -27.66 -26.57
N GLU A 44 -2.48 -28.54 -25.77
CA GLU A 44 -3.19 -28.20 -24.55
C GLU A 44 -2.25 -27.61 -23.47
N GLU A 45 -0.99 -28.07 -23.44
CA GLU A 45 0.05 -27.62 -22.51
C GLU A 45 0.46 -26.16 -22.79
N THR A 46 0.56 -25.76 -24.05
CA THR A 46 0.86 -24.41 -24.49
C THR A 46 -0.29 -23.44 -24.16
N ALA A 47 -1.55 -23.92 -24.20
CA ALA A 47 -2.70 -23.13 -23.84
C ALA A 47 -2.76 -22.81 -22.33
N GLU A 48 -2.39 -23.77 -21.47
CA GLU A 48 -2.31 -23.53 -20.02
C GLU A 48 -1.19 -22.51 -19.69
N GLU A 49 -0.03 -22.60 -20.36
CA GLU A 49 1.09 -21.68 -20.18
C GLU A 49 0.72 -20.25 -20.58
N ILE A 50 0.01 -20.06 -21.70
CA ILE A 50 -0.49 -18.76 -22.14
C ILE A 50 -1.51 -18.19 -21.14
N GLU A 51 -2.39 -19.02 -20.57
CA GLU A 51 -3.38 -18.57 -19.59
C GLU A 51 -2.72 -18.06 -18.29
N GLU A 52 -1.66 -18.72 -17.82
CA GLU A 52 -0.86 -18.27 -16.67
C GLU A 52 -0.13 -16.95 -16.97
N GLU A 53 0.49 -16.81 -18.13
CA GLU A 53 1.18 -15.57 -18.54
C GLU A 53 0.21 -14.41 -18.73
N LEU A 54 -0.98 -14.66 -19.31
CA LEU A 54 -2.03 -13.66 -19.46
C LEU A 54 -2.50 -13.14 -18.11
N GLN A 55 -2.72 -14.04 -17.15
CA GLN A 55 -3.13 -13.64 -15.80
C GLN A 55 -2.05 -12.75 -15.14
N GLN A 56 -0.78 -13.11 -15.27
CA GLN A 56 0.32 -12.33 -14.72
C GLN A 56 0.47 -10.96 -15.40
N PHE A 57 0.24 -10.92 -16.71
CA PHE A 57 0.22 -9.68 -17.48
C PHE A 57 -0.93 -8.77 -17.03
N GLU A 58 -2.14 -9.30 -16.87
CA GLU A 58 -3.30 -8.55 -16.38
C GLU A 58 -3.07 -7.96 -14.99
N GLU A 59 -2.47 -8.72 -14.06
CA GLU A 59 -2.10 -8.24 -12.73
C GLU A 59 -1.11 -7.07 -12.80
N THR A 60 -0.06 -7.20 -13.62
CA THR A 60 0.97 -6.16 -13.80
C THR A 60 0.39 -4.91 -14.46
N PHE A 61 -0.47 -5.09 -15.47
CA PHE A 61 -1.16 -3.99 -16.15
C PHE A 61 -2.07 -3.21 -15.19
N GLU A 62 -2.86 -3.91 -14.37
CA GLU A 62 -3.74 -3.27 -13.38
C GLU A 62 -2.93 -2.50 -12.32
N GLU A 63 -1.80 -3.04 -11.86
CA GLU A 63 -0.91 -2.33 -10.94
C GLU A 63 -0.36 -1.03 -11.55
N LEU A 64 0.11 -1.08 -12.80
CA LEU A 64 0.58 0.11 -13.53
C LEU A 64 -0.56 1.11 -13.74
N ARG A 65 -1.75 0.63 -14.14
CA ARG A 65 -2.94 1.46 -14.33
C ARG A 65 -3.31 2.22 -13.05
N ILE A 66 -3.31 1.55 -11.91
CA ILE A 66 -3.58 2.19 -10.62
C ILE A 66 -2.52 3.25 -10.33
N GLY A 67 -1.23 2.95 -10.57
CA GLY A 67 -0.14 3.91 -10.40
C GLY A 67 -0.33 5.19 -11.21
N THR A 68 -0.84 5.10 -12.44
CA THR A 68 -1.12 6.28 -13.29
C THR A 68 -2.28 7.16 -12.80
N LEU A 69 -3.15 6.64 -11.94
CA LEU A 69 -4.26 7.39 -11.34
C LEU A 69 -3.83 8.22 -10.12
N LEU A 70 -2.64 7.97 -9.59
CA LEU A 70 -2.09 8.66 -8.43
C LEU A 70 -1.46 10.00 -8.88
N THR A 71 -2.31 11.03 -9.03
CA THR A 71 -1.92 12.35 -9.55
C THR A 71 -2.06 13.48 -8.52
N GLY A 72 -2.38 13.16 -7.27
CA GLY A 72 -2.47 14.13 -6.19
C GLY A 72 -1.10 14.71 -5.81
N PRO A 73 -1.06 15.91 -5.20
CA PRO A 73 0.19 16.63 -4.91
C PRO A 73 1.15 15.86 -4.00
N TYR A 74 0.62 14.98 -3.14
CA TYR A 74 1.40 14.19 -2.17
C TYR A 74 1.37 12.68 -2.48
N ASP A 75 0.75 12.25 -3.58
CA ASP A 75 0.56 10.82 -3.86
C ASP A 75 1.88 10.07 -3.98
N ARG A 76 2.96 10.74 -4.39
CA ARG A 76 4.31 10.16 -4.55
C ARG A 76 5.11 10.06 -3.25
N ASP A 77 4.63 10.69 -2.18
CA ASP A 77 5.36 10.76 -0.92
C ASP A 77 5.27 9.44 -0.14
N ASN A 78 6.14 9.31 0.84
CA ASN A 78 6.02 8.30 1.88
C ASN A 78 4.72 8.50 2.67
N ALA A 79 4.29 7.47 3.37
CA ALA A 79 3.08 7.53 4.17
C ALA A 79 3.38 7.28 5.65
N ILE A 80 2.85 8.11 6.53
CA ILE A 80 2.78 7.83 7.96
C ILE A 80 1.38 7.28 8.26
N VAL A 81 1.33 6.04 8.73
CA VAL A 81 0.10 5.33 9.04
C VAL A 81 -0.04 5.19 10.54
N THR A 82 -1.18 5.58 11.08
CA THR A 82 -1.50 5.44 12.50
C THR A 82 -2.76 4.59 12.67
N LEU A 83 -2.62 3.50 13.42
CA LEU A 83 -3.73 2.61 13.76
C LEU A 83 -4.04 2.70 15.25
N HIS A 84 -5.32 2.79 15.60
CA HIS A 84 -5.78 2.77 16.98
C HIS A 84 -6.94 1.80 17.17
N ALA A 85 -6.86 1.00 18.24
CA ALA A 85 -7.96 0.16 18.66
C ALA A 85 -9.15 1.03 19.10
N GLY A 86 -10.31 0.76 18.51
CA GLY A 86 -11.57 1.41 18.84
C GLY A 86 -12.42 0.59 19.82
N ALA A 87 -13.74 0.68 19.67
CA ALA A 87 -14.67 -0.10 20.47
C ALA A 87 -14.52 -1.60 20.23
N GLY A 88 -14.42 -2.40 21.31
CA GLY A 88 -14.30 -3.85 21.26
C GLY A 88 -13.34 -4.47 22.29
N GLY A 89 -12.65 -3.65 23.08
CA GLY A 89 -11.72 -4.12 24.12
C GLY A 89 -10.56 -4.94 23.51
N THR A 90 -10.25 -6.10 24.09
CA THR A 90 -9.18 -7.00 23.60
C THR A 90 -9.36 -7.41 22.14
N GLU A 91 -10.60 -7.57 21.68
CA GLU A 91 -10.92 -7.90 20.29
C GLU A 91 -10.51 -6.79 19.31
N SER A 92 -10.69 -5.51 19.70
CA SER A 92 -10.27 -4.39 18.88
C SER A 92 -8.74 -4.23 18.84
N CYS A 93 -8.04 -4.56 19.92
CA CYS A 93 -6.58 -4.59 19.92
C CYS A 93 -6.03 -5.69 19.01
N ASP A 94 -6.64 -6.89 19.03
CA ASP A 94 -6.28 -7.95 18.11
C ASP A 94 -6.55 -7.60 16.66
N TRP A 95 -7.69 -6.97 16.39
CA TRP A 95 -8.01 -6.45 15.05
C TRP A 95 -6.99 -5.42 14.56
N THR A 96 -6.59 -4.48 15.40
CA THR A 96 -5.54 -3.50 15.08
C THR A 96 -4.22 -4.18 14.75
N GLY A 97 -3.82 -5.21 15.49
CA GLY A 97 -2.65 -6.02 15.19
C GLY A 97 -2.76 -6.78 13.85
N MET A 98 -3.96 -7.23 13.49
CA MET A 98 -4.21 -7.85 12.17
C MET A 98 -4.06 -6.84 11.04
N LEU A 99 -4.59 -5.63 11.19
CA LEU A 99 -4.43 -4.53 10.22
C LEU A 99 -2.98 -4.13 10.06
N TYR A 100 -2.25 -3.95 11.17
CA TYR A 100 -0.82 -3.65 11.14
C TYR A 100 -0.04 -4.71 10.33
N ARG A 101 -0.27 -5.99 10.61
CA ARG A 101 0.34 -7.09 9.86
C ARG A 101 -0.07 -7.12 8.40
N MET A 102 -1.31 -6.76 8.07
CA MET A 102 -1.79 -6.67 6.69
C MET A 102 -1.03 -5.59 5.92
N TYR A 103 -0.92 -4.39 6.46
CA TYR A 103 -0.21 -3.28 5.82
C TYR A 103 1.30 -3.53 5.71
N THR A 104 1.92 -4.11 6.75
CA THR A 104 3.35 -4.45 6.69
C THR A 104 3.64 -5.48 5.60
N ARG A 105 2.84 -6.52 5.49
CA ARG A 105 3.00 -7.52 4.42
C ARG A 105 2.74 -6.97 3.03
N TRP A 106 1.76 -6.06 2.90
CA TRP A 106 1.51 -5.38 1.64
C TRP A 106 2.72 -4.52 1.25
N ALA A 107 3.27 -3.75 2.17
CA ALA A 107 4.44 -2.92 1.93
C ALA A 107 5.67 -3.77 1.55
N GLU A 108 5.91 -4.89 2.25
CA GLU A 108 6.97 -5.85 1.91
C GLU A 108 6.81 -6.41 0.48
N LYS A 109 5.57 -6.81 0.11
CA LYS A 109 5.27 -7.31 -1.25
C LYS A 109 5.55 -6.26 -2.32
N LYS A 110 5.32 -4.97 -2.02
CA LYS A 110 5.62 -3.85 -2.91
C LYS A 110 7.10 -3.42 -2.89
N GLY A 111 7.94 -4.05 -2.06
CA GLY A 111 9.36 -3.70 -1.91
C GLY A 111 9.58 -2.41 -1.13
N TYR A 112 8.58 -1.95 -0.39
CA TYR A 112 8.68 -0.76 0.48
C TYR A 112 9.36 -1.11 1.80
N SER A 113 10.07 -0.14 2.37
CA SER A 113 10.62 -0.25 3.72
C SER A 113 9.64 0.33 4.75
N ILE A 114 9.64 -0.25 5.95
CA ILE A 114 8.78 0.16 7.06
C ILE A 114 9.66 0.56 8.22
N GLU A 115 9.33 1.70 8.84
CA GLU A 115 9.92 2.16 10.09
C GLU A 115 8.82 2.35 11.13
N GLU A 116 8.91 1.62 12.24
CA GLU A 116 7.99 1.76 13.37
C GLU A 116 8.38 2.98 14.18
N LEU A 117 7.48 3.95 14.29
CA LEU A 117 7.71 5.20 15.02
C LEU A 117 7.20 5.13 16.46
N ASP A 118 6.06 4.47 16.68
CA ASP A 118 5.47 4.27 18.01
C ASP A 118 4.68 2.97 18.03
N TYR A 119 4.75 2.23 19.15
CA TYR A 119 4.06 0.97 19.31
C TYR A 119 3.57 0.80 20.74
N LEU A 120 2.26 0.69 20.90
CA LEU A 120 1.60 0.46 22.17
C LEU A 120 0.88 -0.89 22.17
N GLU A 121 1.38 -1.83 22.96
CA GLU A 121 0.76 -3.14 23.10
C GLU A 121 -0.64 -3.07 23.73
N GLY A 122 -1.50 -4.02 23.41
CA GLY A 122 -2.76 -4.24 24.11
C GLY A 122 -2.54 -4.91 25.47
N ASP A 123 -3.34 -4.57 26.45
CA ASP A 123 -3.18 -5.08 27.84
C ASP A 123 -3.22 -6.61 27.94
N VAL A 124 -3.92 -7.29 27.04
CA VAL A 124 -4.12 -8.75 27.04
C VAL A 124 -3.59 -9.38 25.74
N ALA A 125 -3.87 -8.74 24.60
CA ALA A 125 -3.46 -9.22 23.29
C ALA A 125 -3.53 -8.08 22.25
N GLY A 126 -2.79 -8.25 21.17
CA GLY A 126 -2.80 -7.35 20.02
C GLY A 126 -2.16 -6.00 20.27
N VAL A 127 -2.56 -5.01 19.51
CA VAL A 127 -1.98 -3.65 19.46
C VAL A 127 -3.05 -2.64 19.83
N LYS A 128 -2.78 -1.80 20.84
CA LYS A 128 -3.66 -0.70 21.23
C LYS A 128 -3.52 0.50 20.32
N GLY A 129 -2.28 0.77 19.87
CA GLY A 129 -1.97 1.80 18.90
C GLY A 129 -0.61 1.54 18.28
N VAL A 130 -0.44 1.88 17.01
CA VAL A 130 0.84 1.82 16.32
C VAL A 130 0.90 2.93 15.28
N THR A 131 2.04 3.59 15.21
CA THR A 131 2.37 4.55 14.15
C THR A 131 3.63 4.07 13.43
N PHE A 132 3.57 3.96 12.14
CA PHE A 132 4.67 3.50 11.31
C PHE A 132 4.73 4.28 10.00
N GLU A 133 5.93 4.46 9.51
CA GLU A 133 6.20 5.06 8.22
C GLU A 133 6.38 3.98 7.17
N VAL A 134 5.77 4.17 6.01
CA VAL A 134 5.94 3.34 4.81
C VAL A 134 6.70 4.15 3.78
N LYS A 135 7.95 3.75 3.51
CA LYS A 135 8.86 4.43 2.58
C LYS A 135 8.84 3.73 1.22
N GLY A 136 8.35 4.43 0.22
CA GLY A 136 8.31 3.94 -1.15
C GLY A 136 7.57 4.89 -2.08
N GLU A 137 7.83 4.77 -3.36
CA GLU A 137 7.16 5.60 -4.37
C GLU A 137 5.65 5.35 -4.37
N ASN A 138 4.87 6.43 -4.32
CA ASN A 138 3.41 6.42 -4.25
C ASN A 138 2.82 5.76 -2.99
N ALA A 139 3.60 5.58 -1.92
CA ALA A 139 3.11 4.92 -0.70
C ALA A 139 1.88 5.64 -0.13
N TYR A 140 1.92 6.97 -0.03
CA TYR A 140 0.77 7.75 0.42
C TYR A 140 -0.41 7.65 -0.54
N GLY A 141 -0.17 7.72 -1.85
CA GLY A 141 -1.20 7.63 -2.87
C GLY A 141 -2.02 6.34 -2.77
N TYR A 142 -1.36 5.20 -2.52
CA TYR A 142 -2.03 3.92 -2.30
C TYR A 142 -2.77 3.85 -0.96
N LEU A 143 -2.14 4.32 0.12
CA LEU A 143 -2.64 4.13 1.47
C LEU A 143 -3.69 5.17 1.90
N ARG A 144 -3.75 6.35 1.27
CA ARG A 144 -4.69 7.42 1.65
C ARG A 144 -6.16 7.00 1.63
N SER A 145 -6.52 6.05 0.76
CA SER A 145 -7.88 5.53 0.67
C SER A 145 -8.27 4.62 1.84
N GLU A 146 -7.28 4.13 2.59
CA GLU A 146 -7.48 3.31 3.79
C GLU A 146 -7.84 4.15 5.04
N LYS A 147 -7.75 5.49 4.95
CA LYS A 147 -8.11 6.38 6.04
C LYS A 147 -9.58 6.23 6.42
N GLY A 148 -9.82 5.83 7.68
CA GLY A 148 -11.18 5.65 8.17
C GLY A 148 -11.29 4.64 9.30
N VAL A 149 -12.50 4.10 9.46
CA VAL A 149 -12.82 3.11 10.49
C VAL A 149 -12.99 1.73 9.87
N HIS A 150 -12.16 0.80 10.30
CA HIS A 150 -12.16 -0.59 9.88
C HIS A 150 -12.98 -1.45 10.83
N ARG A 151 -13.95 -2.18 10.30
CA ARG A 151 -14.88 -3.01 11.06
C ARG A 151 -14.56 -4.49 10.85
N LEU A 152 -14.39 -5.23 11.96
CA LEU A 152 -14.30 -6.68 11.96
C LEU A 152 -15.54 -7.29 12.61
N VAL A 153 -16.11 -8.31 11.98
CA VAL A 153 -17.19 -9.13 12.53
C VAL A 153 -16.79 -10.59 12.42
N ARG A 154 -16.54 -11.24 13.56
CA ARG A 154 -16.16 -12.65 13.62
C ARG A 154 -16.63 -13.33 14.91
N ILE A 155 -16.51 -14.65 14.96
CA ILE A 155 -16.57 -15.38 16.22
C ILE A 155 -15.30 -15.06 17.02
N SER A 156 -15.47 -14.52 18.23
CA SER A 156 -14.35 -14.08 19.06
C SER A 156 -13.52 -15.25 19.57
N PRO A 157 -12.19 -15.27 19.37
CA PRO A 157 -11.31 -16.24 19.98
C PRO A 157 -11.12 -16.01 21.50
N PHE A 158 -11.51 -14.83 22.01
CA PHE A 158 -11.41 -14.44 23.41
C PHE A 158 -12.69 -14.73 24.20
N ASN A 159 -13.75 -15.16 23.53
CA ASN A 159 -15.04 -15.46 24.17
C ASN A 159 -15.31 -16.97 24.19
N SER A 160 -15.24 -17.57 25.38
CA SER A 160 -15.45 -19.01 25.56
C SER A 160 -16.85 -19.49 25.12
N ALA A 161 -17.84 -18.62 25.07
CA ALA A 161 -19.19 -18.94 24.60
C ALA A 161 -19.31 -18.91 23.04
N GLY A 162 -18.24 -18.64 22.32
CA GLY A 162 -18.23 -18.63 20.85
C GLY A 162 -19.17 -17.60 20.21
N LYS A 163 -19.43 -16.49 20.89
CA LYS A 163 -20.34 -15.45 20.38
C LYS A 163 -19.67 -14.62 19.30
N ARG A 164 -20.47 -14.25 18.31
CA ARG A 164 -20.11 -13.29 17.27
C ARG A 164 -19.93 -11.90 17.89
N GLN A 165 -18.76 -11.30 17.67
CA GLN A 165 -18.40 -9.97 18.16
C GLN A 165 -18.13 -9.02 16.99
N THR A 166 -18.33 -7.72 17.24
CA THR A 166 -17.98 -6.65 16.33
C THR A 166 -16.95 -5.75 17.01
N SER A 167 -15.85 -5.47 16.33
CA SER A 167 -14.80 -4.58 16.79
C SER A 167 -14.42 -3.57 15.72
N PHE A 168 -13.87 -2.46 16.16
CA PHE A 168 -13.48 -1.36 15.30
C PHE A 168 -12.04 -0.95 15.57
N ALA A 169 -11.34 -0.55 14.52
CA ALA A 169 -10.05 0.10 14.59
C ALA A 169 -10.07 1.32 13.65
N SER A 170 -9.43 2.41 14.05
CA SER A 170 -9.23 3.55 13.17
C SER A 170 -7.90 3.45 12.47
N CYS A 171 -7.88 3.86 11.21
CA CYS A 171 -6.68 4.05 10.40
C CYS A 171 -6.61 5.51 10.00
N ASP A 172 -5.52 6.18 10.31
CA ASP A 172 -5.20 7.51 9.81
C ASP A 172 -3.96 7.42 8.92
N VAL A 173 -3.97 8.17 7.81
CA VAL A 173 -2.87 8.18 6.85
C VAL A 173 -2.57 9.62 6.50
N ILE A 174 -1.33 10.02 6.69
CA ILE A 174 -0.83 11.34 6.31
C ILE A 174 0.43 11.19 5.44
N PRO A 175 0.68 12.12 4.50
CA PRO A 175 1.93 12.13 3.75
C PRO A 175 3.08 12.52 4.68
N ASP A 176 4.26 11.95 4.44
CA ASP A 176 5.50 12.43 5.02
C ASP A 176 6.06 13.53 4.13
N ILE A 177 5.89 14.79 4.59
CA ILE A 177 6.27 15.98 3.83
C ILE A 177 7.68 16.38 4.28
N GLU A 178 8.66 16.14 3.41
CA GLU A 178 10.07 16.54 3.67
C GLU A 178 10.32 18.06 3.47
N GLU A 179 9.34 18.81 2.96
CA GLU A 179 9.48 20.25 2.73
C GLU A 179 9.23 21.04 4.02
N ASP A 180 10.21 21.88 4.40
CA ASP A 180 10.02 22.92 5.42
C ASP A 180 8.97 23.92 4.92
N ILE A 181 7.77 23.84 5.47
CA ILE A 181 6.71 24.82 5.19
C ILE A 181 7.07 26.08 5.98
N ASP A 182 7.62 27.08 5.30
CA ASP A 182 7.89 28.40 5.90
C ASP A 182 6.55 29.12 6.10
N ILE A 183 6.03 29.05 7.34
CA ILE A 183 4.78 29.71 7.71
C ILE A 183 5.12 31.08 8.32
N GLU A 184 4.94 32.14 7.55
CA GLU A 184 4.93 33.49 8.11
C GLU A 184 3.66 33.73 8.92
N ILE A 185 3.79 33.78 10.24
CA ILE A 185 2.69 34.16 11.13
C ILE A 185 2.75 35.68 11.33
N ASN A 186 1.81 36.42 10.81
CA ASN A 186 1.67 37.84 11.03
C ASN A 186 0.95 38.13 12.37
N ASP A 187 1.29 39.22 13.02
CA ASP A 187 0.65 39.63 14.29
C ASP A 187 -0.88 39.77 14.17
N ASP A 188 -1.40 40.05 12.99
CA ASP A 188 -2.85 40.15 12.68
C ASP A 188 -3.56 38.78 12.66
N ASP A 189 -2.82 37.68 12.57
CA ASP A 189 -3.36 36.31 12.57
C ASP A 189 -3.57 35.76 13.99
N LEU A 190 -3.02 36.46 15.00
CA LEU A 190 -3.13 36.12 16.41
C LEU A 190 -4.34 36.85 17.03
N LYS A 191 -5.36 36.11 17.41
CA LYS A 191 -6.54 36.62 18.14
C LYS A 191 -6.45 36.28 19.60
#